data_d36e0acacbe93de726c2822d4d34e0ef
#
_entry.id   d36e0acacbe93de726c2822d4d34e0ef
#
_cell.length_a   1.000
_cell.length_b   1.000
_cell.length_c   1.000
_cell.angle_alpha   90.00
_cell.angle_beta   90.00
_cell.angle_gamma   90.00
#
_symmetry.space_group_name_H-M   'P 1'
#
loop_
_entity.id
_entity.type
_entity.pdbx_description
1 polymer ?
#
loop_
_entity_poly.entity_id
_entity_poly.type
_entity_poly.pdbx_seq_one_letter_code
_entity_poly.pdbx_strand_id
1 'polypeptide(L)'
;MKQSIMFSTAAALFLLMVSTLNAAPGAADAKEIVKKMDELYRSSSSEVTMEMEIITPHWQRTLKMNAWSVGMDKTFIRILAPKKEMGIATLRIDNEMWNFLPKTNKVMKIPPSMMMGSWMGSDFTNDDLVKEYTFLDDYSFELTETENPEPGVVYVKCIPHEGLPIVWGHIIIAVNEKDRTPLWQKYYDEKGKLMREMIFKDVKTFGKRSIPAVMELVPVNKEGNKTIVRYLEAKFDISIDKEIFSLRNLRTGI
;
A
#
# COMPACT_ATOMS: atom_id res chain seq x y z
N MET A 1 -6.38 30.78 83.00
CA MET A 1 -6.95 29.80 82.09
C MET A 1 -6.75 30.34 80.67
N LYS A 2 -5.75 29.80 79.95
CA LYS A 2 -5.41 30.09 78.53
C LYS A 2 -5.65 28.84 77.77
N GLN A 3 -6.63 28.82 76.89
CA GLN A 3 -6.82 27.72 75.89
C GLN A 3 -5.99 28.02 74.66
N SER A 4 -5.10 27.11 74.32
CA SER A 4 -4.34 27.10 73.07
C SER A 4 -5.17 26.36 72.01
N ILE A 5 -5.41 27.07 70.89
CA ILE A 5 -6.04 26.51 69.68
C ILE A 5 -4.92 25.98 68.78
N MET A 6 -4.85 24.67 68.57
CA MET A 6 -3.97 24.02 67.59
C MET A 6 -4.65 24.06 66.21
N PHE A 7 -4.02 24.78 65.27
CA PHE A 7 -4.36 24.66 63.82
C PHE A 7 -3.64 23.46 63.21
N SER A 8 -4.42 22.48 62.79
CA SER A 8 -3.91 21.34 62.03
C SER A 8 -3.97 21.66 60.54
N THR A 9 -2.84 21.84 59.91
CA THR A 9 -2.70 22.01 58.44
C THR A 9 -2.64 20.63 57.79
N ALA A 10 -3.72 20.20 57.15
CA ALA A 10 -3.75 19.02 56.30
C ALA A 10 -3.17 19.38 54.92
N ALA A 11 -1.98 18.94 54.62
CA ALA A 11 -1.37 19.01 53.29
C ALA A 11 -1.99 17.93 52.40
N ALA A 12 -2.83 18.32 51.46
CA ALA A 12 -3.33 17.42 50.41
C ALA A 12 -2.23 17.17 49.35
N LEU A 13 -1.68 15.99 49.38
CA LEU A 13 -0.73 15.52 48.36
C LEU A 13 -1.52 15.11 47.11
N PHE A 14 -1.49 15.94 46.09
CA PHE A 14 -2.09 15.66 44.78
C PHE A 14 -1.11 14.74 44.00
N LEU A 15 -1.38 13.44 44.00
CA LEU A 15 -0.63 12.45 43.21
C LEU A 15 -1.06 12.61 41.74
N LEU A 16 -0.24 13.28 40.92
CA LEU A 16 -0.35 13.28 39.48
C LEU A 16 0.00 11.88 38.99
N MET A 17 -1.01 11.06 38.69
CA MET A 17 -0.84 9.83 37.91
C MET A 17 -0.53 10.25 36.45
N VAL A 18 0.74 10.26 36.11
CA VAL A 18 1.19 10.26 34.73
C VAL A 18 0.90 8.87 34.19
N SER A 19 -0.22 8.71 33.49
CA SER A 19 -0.48 7.51 32.70
C SER A 19 0.53 7.52 31.53
N THR A 20 1.61 6.79 31.68
CA THR A 20 2.47 6.42 30.58
C THR A 20 1.64 5.52 29.66
N LEU A 21 1.33 6.03 28.47
CA LEU A 21 0.84 5.18 27.38
C LEU A 21 1.97 4.17 27.08
N ASN A 22 1.90 3.01 27.73
CA ASN A 22 2.74 1.89 27.35
C ASN A 22 2.18 1.36 26.01
N ALA A 23 2.90 1.62 24.92
CA ALA A 23 2.70 0.85 23.70
C ALA A 23 2.78 -0.65 24.05
N ALA A 24 1.88 -1.45 23.51
CA ALA A 24 1.89 -2.89 23.74
C ALA A 24 3.28 -3.47 23.44
N PRO A 25 3.81 -4.40 24.25
CA PRO A 25 5.07 -5.05 23.97
C PRO A 25 5.06 -5.65 22.57
N GLY A 26 6.02 -5.28 21.71
CA GLY A 26 6.10 -5.71 20.31
C GLY A 26 5.53 -4.76 19.27
N ALA A 27 4.75 -3.72 19.64
CA ALA A 27 4.22 -2.76 18.66
C ALA A 27 5.32 -1.96 17.95
N ALA A 28 6.38 -1.56 18.66
CA ALA A 28 7.53 -0.87 18.08
C ALA A 28 8.28 -1.77 17.09
N ASP A 29 8.46 -3.05 17.45
CA ASP A 29 9.10 -4.04 16.59
C ASP A 29 8.26 -4.33 15.35
N ALA A 30 6.94 -4.44 15.48
CA ALA A 30 6.02 -4.65 14.36
C ALA A 30 6.07 -3.49 13.35
N LYS A 31 6.06 -2.25 13.82
CA LYS A 31 6.18 -1.07 12.96
C LYS A 31 7.52 -1.04 12.22
N GLU A 32 8.61 -1.36 12.88
CA GLU A 32 9.94 -1.40 12.26
C GLU A 32 10.06 -2.50 11.19
N ILE A 33 9.42 -3.66 11.41
CA ILE A 33 9.35 -4.73 10.41
C ILE A 33 8.62 -4.25 9.16
N VAL A 34 7.43 -3.65 9.32
CA VAL A 34 6.64 -3.13 8.20
C VAL A 34 7.38 -2.00 7.48
N LYS A 35 8.05 -1.12 8.22
CA LYS A 35 8.86 -0.05 7.64
C LYS A 35 9.99 -0.59 6.77
N LYS A 36 10.74 -1.59 7.24
CA LYS A 36 11.80 -2.22 6.44
C LYS A 36 11.27 -2.94 5.21
N MET A 37 10.12 -3.60 5.32
CA MET A 37 9.44 -4.20 4.19
C MET A 37 9.04 -3.13 3.16
N ASP A 38 8.48 -2.02 3.61
CA ASP A 38 8.07 -0.90 2.77
C ASP A 38 9.27 -0.25 2.06
N GLU A 39 10.40 -0.08 2.75
CA GLU A 39 11.65 0.48 2.21
C GLU A 39 12.23 -0.34 1.04
N LEU A 40 11.87 -1.62 0.87
CA LEU A 40 12.30 -2.42 -0.28
C LEU A 40 11.81 -1.81 -1.61
N TYR A 41 10.58 -1.34 -1.63
CA TYR A 41 9.95 -0.74 -2.81
C TYR A 41 10.03 0.79 -2.82
N ARG A 42 10.17 1.40 -1.65
CA ARG A 42 10.16 2.86 -1.50
C ARG A 42 11.44 3.47 -2.00
N SER A 43 11.32 4.51 -2.81
CA SER A 43 12.45 5.27 -3.36
C SER A 43 12.07 6.74 -3.53
N SER A 44 13.08 7.62 -3.64
CA SER A 44 12.82 9.04 -3.95
C SER A 44 12.18 9.23 -5.33
N SER A 45 12.48 8.30 -6.23
CA SER A 45 11.92 8.25 -7.58
C SER A 45 12.11 6.86 -8.18
N SER A 46 11.22 6.44 -9.07
CA SER A 46 11.37 5.18 -9.79
C SER A 46 10.85 5.26 -11.22
N GLU A 47 11.48 4.48 -12.10
CA GLU A 47 10.98 4.14 -13.43
C GLU A 47 10.92 2.62 -13.54
N VAL A 48 9.74 2.09 -13.81
CA VAL A 48 9.48 0.64 -13.84
C VAL A 48 8.78 0.27 -15.15
N THR A 49 9.31 -0.74 -15.84
CA THR A 49 8.59 -1.44 -16.92
C THR A 49 8.00 -2.70 -16.34
N MET A 50 6.70 -2.89 -16.47
CA MET A 50 5.99 -4.06 -15.93
C MET A 50 4.96 -4.62 -16.88
N GLU A 51 4.59 -5.86 -16.65
CA GLU A 51 3.43 -6.51 -17.24
C GLU A 51 2.39 -6.79 -16.17
N MET A 52 1.12 -6.53 -16.49
CA MET A 52 -0.02 -6.90 -15.67
C MET A 52 -0.90 -7.86 -16.46
N GLU A 53 -0.99 -9.08 -15.97
CA GLU A 53 -1.83 -10.13 -16.52
C GLU A 53 -3.10 -10.26 -15.69
N ILE A 54 -4.25 -10.07 -16.34
CA ILE A 54 -5.58 -10.16 -15.72
C ILE A 54 -6.22 -11.43 -16.21
N ILE A 55 -6.56 -12.32 -15.29
CA ILE A 55 -7.15 -13.62 -15.55
C ILE A 55 -8.54 -13.66 -14.92
N THR A 56 -9.51 -14.06 -15.71
CA THR A 56 -10.88 -14.34 -15.25
C THR A 56 -11.33 -15.68 -15.83
N PRO A 57 -12.43 -16.28 -15.37
CA PRO A 57 -12.97 -17.52 -15.97
C PRO A 57 -13.32 -17.39 -17.46
N HIS A 58 -13.52 -16.17 -17.97
CA HIS A 58 -14.06 -15.93 -19.32
C HIS A 58 -13.05 -15.31 -20.28
N TRP A 59 -11.99 -14.66 -19.79
CA TRP A 59 -10.98 -14.00 -20.60
C TRP A 59 -9.69 -13.79 -19.83
N GLN A 60 -8.62 -13.63 -20.58
CA GLN A 60 -7.30 -13.26 -20.09
C GLN A 60 -6.74 -12.12 -20.93
N ARG A 61 -6.02 -11.21 -20.28
CA ARG A 61 -5.42 -10.05 -20.94
C ARG A 61 -4.12 -9.66 -20.26
N THR A 62 -3.11 -9.35 -21.06
CA THR A 62 -1.84 -8.82 -20.57
C THR A 62 -1.66 -7.39 -21.05
N LEU A 63 -1.34 -6.49 -20.12
CA LEU A 63 -0.98 -5.11 -20.37
C LEU A 63 0.52 -4.94 -20.07
N LYS A 64 1.29 -4.40 -21.02
CA LYS A 64 2.65 -3.92 -20.76
C LYS A 64 2.58 -2.42 -20.52
N MET A 65 3.28 -1.92 -19.51
CA MET A 65 3.22 -0.53 -19.11
C MET A 65 4.55 -0.04 -18.55
N ASN A 66 4.75 1.28 -18.65
CA ASN A 66 5.75 1.99 -17.87
C ASN A 66 5.06 2.77 -16.76
N ALA A 67 5.71 2.80 -15.60
CA ALA A 67 5.32 3.59 -14.46
C ALA A 67 6.50 4.45 -13.99
N TRP A 68 6.21 5.69 -13.65
CA TRP A 68 7.15 6.63 -13.02
C TRP A 68 6.56 7.09 -11.71
N SER A 69 7.41 7.23 -10.69
CA SER A 69 7.00 7.82 -9.42
C SER A 69 8.07 8.80 -8.92
N VAL A 70 7.63 9.83 -8.21
CA VAL A 70 8.50 10.76 -7.47
C VAL A 70 7.86 11.02 -6.11
N GLY A 71 8.65 10.83 -5.07
CA GLY A 71 8.15 10.90 -3.70
C GLY A 71 7.05 9.86 -3.46
N MET A 72 6.14 10.23 -2.57
CA MET A 72 5.00 9.39 -2.20
C MET A 72 3.69 9.89 -2.81
N ASP A 73 3.76 10.99 -3.54
CA ASP A 73 2.60 11.79 -3.95
C ASP A 73 2.36 11.80 -5.47
N LYS A 74 3.32 11.36 -6.28
CA LYS A 74 3.20 11.42 -7.75
C LYS A 74 3.49 10.08 -8.40
N THR A 75 2.54 9.62 -9.20
CA THR A 75 2.68 8.42 -10.03
C THR A 75 2.08 8.68 -11.41
N PHE A 76 2.80 8.29 -12.44
CA PHE A 76 2.33 8.31 -13.80
C PHE A 76 2.51 6.92 -14.42
N ILE A 77 1.45 6.35 -15.00
CA ILE A 77 1.47 5.03 -15.64
C ILE A 77 0.97 5.20 -17.08
N ARG A 78 1.65 4.57 -18.03
CA ARG A 78 1.24 4.54 -19.44
C ARG A 78 1.27 3.13 -19.99
N ILE A 79 0.18 2.72 -20.62
CA ILE A 79 0.05 1.42 -21.27
C ILE A 79 0.78 1.47 -22.62
N LEU A 80 1.69 0.51 -22.84
CA LEU A 80 2.50 0.34 -24.04
C LEU A 80 1.93 -0.70 -24.99
N ALA A 81 1.31 -1.75 -24.44
CA ALA A 81 0.72 -2.84 -25.19
C ALA A 81 -0.46 -3.45 -24.41
N PRO A 82 -1.41 -4.11 -25.10
CA PRO A 82 -1.51 -4.32 -26.54
C PRO A 82 -1.97 -3.03 -27.27
N LYS A 83 -1.88 -3.05 -28.61
CA LYS A 83 -2.23 -1.88 -29.48
C LYS A 83 -3.63 -1.31 -29.18
N LYS A 84 -4.57 -2.15 -28.75
CA LYS A 84 -5.94 -1.73 -28.42
C LYS A 84 -6.01 -0.79 -27.22
N GLU A 85 -5.14 -0.94 -26.25
CA GLU A 85 -5.06 -0.16 -25.01
C GLU A 85 -3.86 0.81 -24.98
N MET A 86 -3.01 0.76 -25.99
CA MET A 86 -1.81 1.62 -26.08
C MET A 86 -2.15 3.10 -25.93
N GLY A 87 -1.40 3.79 -25.08
CA GLY A 87 -1.57 5.21 -24.81
C GLY A 87 -2.60 5.54 -23.72
N ILE A 88 -3.39 4.57 -23.22
CA ILE A 88 -4.15 4.78 -21.98
C ILE A 88 -3.12 5.14 -20.90
N ALA A 89 -3.42 6.18 -20.11
CA ALA A 89 -2.52 6.63 -19.08
C ALA A 89 -3.29 7.00 -17.80
N THR A 90 -2.63 6.81 -16.67
CA THR A 90 -3.11 7.18 -15.35
C THR A 90 -2.11 8.14 -14.73
N LEU A 91 -2.58 9.26 -14.20
CA LEU A 91 -1.81 10.21 -13.40
C LEU A 91 -2.41 10.25 -12.00
N ARG A 92 -1.57 10.09 -10.98
CA ARG A 92 -1.90 10.37 -9.59
C ARG A 92 -1.04 11.52 -9.08
N ILE A 93 -1.67 12.46 -8.42
CA ILE A 93 -1.01 13.53 -7.65
C ILE A 93 -1.75 13.59 -6.31
N ASP A 94 -1.05 13.36 -5.23
CA ASP A 94 -1.60 13.21 -3.88
C ASP A 94 -2.75 12.17 -3.87
N ASN A 95 -3.92 12.54 -3.40
CA ASN A 95 -5.11 11.69 -3.36
C ASN A 95 -6.00 11.83 -4.60
N GLU A 96 -5.54 12.51 -5.62
CA GLU A 96 -6.29 12.72 -6.85
C GLU A 96 -5.75 11.87 -8.00
N MET A 97 -6.66 11.32 -8.79
CA MET A 97 -6.33 10.46 -9.92
C MET A 97 -7.06 10.88 -11.18
N TRP A 98 -6.36 10.82 -12.31
CA TRP A 98 -6.90 11.06 -13.64
C TRP A 98 -6.52 9.92 -14.57
N ASN A 99 -7.47 9.54 -15.42
CA ASN A 99 -7.25 8.62 -16.52
C ASN A 99 -7.40 9.34 -17.87
N PHE A 100 -6.50 9.04 -18.80
CA PHE A 100 -6.60 9.45 -20.19
C PHE A 100 -7.01 8.28 -21.09
N LEU A 101 -8.02 8.50 -21.91
CA LEU A 101 -8.52 7.55 -22.90
C LEU A 101 -8.20 8.06 -24.30
N PRO A 102 -7.17 7.54 -24.99
CA PRO A 102 -6.72 8.06 -26.27
C PRO A 102 -7.79 7.95 -27.38
N LYS A 103 -8.61 6.89 -27.38
CA LYS A 103 -9.65 6.69 -28.37
C LYS A 103 -10.69 7.82 -28.42
N THR A 104 -10.97 8.42 -27.29
CA THR A 104 -11.94 9.52 -27.15
C THR A 104 -11.26 10.87 -26.90
N ASN A 105 -9.93 10.87 -26.80
CA ASN A 105 -9.12 12.03 -26.40
C ASN A 105 -9.61 12.72 -25.12
N LYS A 106 -10.10 11.92 -24.14
CA LYS A 106 -10.67 12.42 -22.90
C LYS A 106 -9.75 12.18 -21.71
N VAL A 107 -9.55 13.22 -20.92
CA VAL A 107 -9.00 13.15 -19.57
C VAL A 107 -10.18 13.15 -18.59
N MET A 108 -10.23 12.18 -17.69
CA MET A 108 -11.27 12.05 -16.69
C MET A 108 -10.64 12.00 -15.31
N LYS A 109 -11.04 12.90 -14.42
CA LYS A 109 -10.74 12.80 -13.00
C LYS A 109 -11.59 11.68 -12.39
N ILE A 110 -10.99 10.81 -11.60
CA ILE A 110 -11.70 9.75 -10.89
C ILE A 110 -12.33 10.35 -9.63
N PRO A 111 -13.65 10.37 -9.52
CA PRO A 111 -14.31 10.90 -8.33
C PRO A 111 -14.17 9.93 -7.14
N PRO A 112 -14.27 10.41 -5.89
CA PRO A 112 -14.18 9.57 -4.69
C PRO A 112 -15.08 8.34 -4.71
N SER A 113 -16.30 8.46 -5.25
CA SER A 113 -17.26 7.36 -5.37
C SER A 113 -16.80 6.22 -6.30
N MET A 114 -15.82 6.47 -7.16
CA MET A 114 -15.25 5.46 -8.08
C MET A 114 -13.88 4.94 -7.64
N MET A 115 -13.35 5.37 -6.48
CA MET A 115 -12.04 4.91 -6.01
C MET A 115 -12.01 3.40 -5.75
N MET A 116 -13.11 2.82 -5.27
CA MET A 116 -13.23 1.36 -5.09
C MET A 116 -13.50 0.59 -6.40
N GLY A 117 -13.63 1.30 -7.52
CA GLY A 117 -13.76 0.68 -8.84
C GLY A 117 -12.45 0.03 -9.30
N SER A 118 -12.59 -1.02 -10.13
CA SER A 118 -11.47 -1.75 -10.72
C SER A 118 -10.58 -0.84 -11.58
N TRP A 119 -9.28 -0.83 -11.33
CA TRP A 119 -8.32 -0.14 -12.19
C TRP A 119 -7.99 -1.01 -13.41
N MET A 120 -8.21 -0.47 -14.60
CA MET A 120 -7.95 -1.17 -15.88
C MET A 120 -8.62 -2.55 -16.00
N GLY A 121 -9.71 -2.81 -15.26
CA GLY A 121 -10.40 -4.10 -15.25
C GLY A 121 -9.66 -5.21 -14.50
N SER A 122 -8.63 -4.87 -13.74
CA SER A 122 -7.90 -5.77 -12.85
C SER A 122 -8.61 -5.96 -11.51
N ASP A 123 -8.05 -6.78 -10.63
CA ASP A 123 -8.53 -6.91 -9.26
C ASP A 123 -7.98 -5.81 -8.33
N PHE A 124 -7.03 -4.99 -8.82
CA PHE A 124 -6.66 -3.74 -8.15
C PHE A 124 -7.75 -2.69 -8.31
N THR A 125 -7.99 -1.93 -7.26
CA THR A 125 -8.87 -0.76 -7.27
C THR A 125 -8.09 0.52 -7.58
N ASN A 126 -8.78 1.59 -7.94
CA ASN A 126 -8.15 2.91 -8.04
C ASN A 126 -7.61 3.37 -6.68
N ASP A 127 -8.28 2.99 -5.58
CA ASP A 127 -7.88 3.28 -4.21
C ASP A 127 -6.53 2.63 -3.84
N ASP A 128 -6.27 1.41 -4.31
CA ASP A 128 -4.98 0.75 -4.09
C ASP A 128 -3.80 1.56 -4.63
N LEU A 129 -3.97 2.19 -5.80
CA LEU A 129 -2.91 3.02 -6.39
C LEU A 129 -2.70 4.36 -5.65
N VAL A 130 -3.69 4.82 -4.91
CA VAL A 130 -3.62 6.08 -4.15
C VAL A 130 -3.10 5.86 -2.74
N LYS A 131 -3.52 4.78 -2.07
CA LYS A 131 -3.23 4.51 -0.65
C LYS A 131 -1.96 3.69 -0.39
N GLU A 132 -1.32 3.17 -1.42
CA GLU A 132 -0.07 2.42 -1.28
C GLU A 132 0.99 3.17 -0.44
N TYR A 133 0.96 4.50 -0.45
CA TYR A 133 1.99 5.35 0.13
C TYR A 133 1.71 5.81 1.57
N THR A 134 0.50 5.67 2.07
CA THR A 134 0.11 6.14 3.41
C THR A 134 0.09 5.01 4.46
N PHE A 135 0.46 3.80 4.05
CA PHE A 135 0.33 2.60 4.86
C PHE A 135 0.96 2.69 6.25
N LEU A 136 2.15 3.29 6.37
CA LEU A 136 2.84 3.44 7.65
C LEU A 136 2.18 4.45 8.59
N ASP A 137 1.41 5.38 8.05
CA ASP A 137 0.75 6.45 8.79
C ASP A 137 -0.72 6.14 9.08
N ASP A 138 -1.35 5.33 8.23
CA ASP A 138 -2.77 5.00 8.30
C ASP A 138 -3.10 3.82 9.21
N TYR A 139 -2.09 3.02 9.61
CA TYR A 139 -2.27 1.80 10.38
C TYR A 139 -1.43 1.78 11.66
N SER A 140 -1.97 1.16 12.69
CA SER A 140 -1.22 0.63 13.82
C SER A 140 -0.79 -0.82 13.56
N PHE A 141 0.30 -1.25 14.18
CA PHE A 141 0.94 -2.53 13.92
C PHE A 141 1.12 -3.33 15.19
N GLU A 142 0.82 -4.62 15.15
CA GLU A 142 1.06 -5.56 16.25
C GLU A 142 1.61 -6.88 15.69
N LEU A 143 2.51 -7.52 16.42
CA LEU A 143 2.91 -8.89 16.10
C LEU A 143 1.71 -9.82 16.34
N THR A 144 1.55 -10.79 15.46
CA THR A 144 0.45 -11.76 15.57
C THR A 144 0.94 -13.17 15.25
N GLU A 145 0.14 -14.15 15.60
CA GLU A 145 0.35 -15.54 15.21
C GLU A 145 -0.70 -15.96 14.18
N THR A 146 -0.40 -17.00 13.43
CA THR A 146 -1.32 -17.64 12.49
C THR A 146 -1.58 -19.08 12.90
N GLU A 147 -2.65 -19.69 12.41
CA GLU A 147 -2.97 -21.11 12.70
C GLU A 147 -1.86 -22.06 12.27
N ASN A 148 -1.14 -21.74 11.19
CA ASN A 148 -0.05 -22.56 10.66
C ASN A 148 1.19 -21.67 10.43
N PRO A 149 1.95 -21.37 11.50
CA PRO A 149 3.14 -20.53 11.38
C PRO A 149 4.26 -21.24 10.61
N GLU A 150 4.89 -20.52 9.70
CA GLU A 150 6.02 -21.00 8.93
C GLU A 150 7.34 -20.64 9.64
N PRO A 151 8.35 -21.53 9.69
CA PRO A 151 9.65 -21.22 10.26
C PRO A 151 10.33 -20.05 9.53
N GLY A 152 10.86 -19.07 10.29
CA GLY A 152 11.55 -17.90 9.73
C GLY A 152 10.62 -16.86 9.13
N VAL A 153 9.33 -16.91 9.45
CA VAL A 153 8.31 -15.93 9.02
C VAL A 153 7.77 -15.20 10.25
N VAL A 154 7.69 -13.88 10.13
CA VAL A 154 7.06 -13.02 11.14
C VAL A 154 5.75 -12.50 10.57
N TYR A 155 4.72 -12.50 11.40
CA TYR A 155 3.39 -12.03 11.02
C TYR A 155 3.06 -10.73 11.75
N VAL A 156 2.59 -9.75 10.99
CA VAL A 156 2.18 -8.46 11.50
C VAL A 156 0.73 -8.21 11.14
N LYS A 157 -0.08 -7.89 12.14
CA LYS A 157 -1.44 -7.42 11.96
C LYS A 157 -1.45 -5.90 11.91
N CYS A 158 -2.00 -5.37 10.84
CA CYS A 158 -2.13 -3.94 10.57
C CYS A 158 -3.59 -3.54 10.75
N ILE A 159 -3.85 -2.64 11.69
CA ILE A 159 -5.19 -2.19 12.07
C ILE A 159 -5.31 -0.72 11.64
N PRO A 160 -6.27 -0.37 10.77
CA PRO A 160 -6.43 1.01 10.32
C PRO A 160 -6.81 1.93 11.47
N HIS A 161 -6.35 3.18 11.44
CA HIS A 161 -6.78 4.19 12.39
C HIS A 161 -8.24 4.57 12.15
N GLU A 162 -8.96 4.86 13.22
CA GLU A 162 -10.36 5.25 13.16
C GLU A 162 -10.58 6.54 12.35
N GLY A 163 -11.69 6.59 11.62
CA GLY A 163 -12.10 7.77 10.85
C GLY A 163 -11.42 7.92 9.48
N LEU A 164 -10.50 7.03 9.11
CA LEU A 164 -9.94 7.01 7.77
C LEU A 164 -10.88 6.27 6.80
N PRO A 165 -10.95 6.70 5.52
CA PRO A 165 -11.76 6.03 4.51
C PRO A 165 -11.10 4.74 4.01
N ILE A 166 -10.79 3.83 4.92
CA ILE A 166 -10.20 2.51 4.65
C ILE A 166 -11.29 1.46 4.77
N VAL A 167 -11.37 0.57 3.79
CA VAL A 167 -12.41 -0.46 3.70
C VAL A 167 -12.03 -1.77 4.38
N TRP A 168 -10.79 -1.89 4.82
CA TRP A 168 -10.29 -3.10 5.48
C TRP A 168 -10.46 -3.00 6.99
N GLY A 169 -10.99 -4.05 7.61
CA GLY A 169 -11.02 -4.16 9.06
C GLY A 169 -9.62 -4.40 9.63
N HIS A 170 -8.80 -5.21 8.93
CA HIS A 170 -7.37 -5.36 9.21
C HIS A 170 -6.66 -6.05 8.02
N ILE A 171 -5.34 -5.98 8.03
CA ILE A 171 -4.48 -6.69 7.10
C ILE A 171 -3.49 -7.53 7.92
N ILE A 172 -3.24 -8.78 7.51
CA ILE A 172 -2.14 -9.58 8.05
C ILE A 172 -1.06 -9.67 6.98
N ILE A 173 0.16 -9.36 7.36
CA ILE A 173 1.34 -9.42 6.50
C ILE A 173 2.27 -10.51 7.02
N ALA A 174 2.71 -11.40 6.12
CA ALA A 174 3.79 -12.34 6.38
C ALA A 174 5.08 -11.81 5.76
N VAL A 175 6.13 -11.76 6.55
CA VAL A 175 7.43 -11.20 6.17
C VAL A 175 8.52 -12.19 6.53
N ASN A 176 9.48 -12.40 5.65
CA ASN A 176 10.69 -13.16 5.98
C ASN A 176 11.44 -12.47 7.13
N GLU A 177 11.74 -13.24 8.19
CA GLU A 177 12.36 -12.72 9.39
C GLU A 177 13.76 -12.12 9.14
N LYS A 178 14.52 -12.69 8.19
CA LYS A 178 15.93 -12.35 7.95
C LYS A 178 16.09 -11.07 7.13
N ASP A 179 15.38 -10.96 6.01
CA ASP A 179 15.58 -9.89 5.02
C ASP A 179 14.38 -8.96 4.85
N ARG A 180 13.30 -9.20 5.61
CA ARG A 180 12.06 -8.42 5.58
C ARG A 180 11.33 -8.44 4.25
N THR A 181 11.65 -9.39 3.36
CA THR A 181 10.93 -9.60 2.11
C THR A 181 9.48 -10.01 2.40
N PRO A 182 8.46 -9.34 1.84
CA PRO A 182 7.08 -9.75 1.97
C PRO A 182 6.86 -11.09 1.26
N LEU A 183 6.08 -11.97 1.88
CA LEU A 183 5.68 -13.27 1.34
C LEU A 183 4.24 -13.22 0.87
N TRP A 184 3.36 -12.69 1.72
CA TRP A 184 1.97 -12.45 1.38
C TRP A 184 1.32 -11.39 2.29
N GLN A 185 0.20 -10.85 1.82
CA GLN A 185 -0.68 -9.95 2.56
C GLN A 185 -2.12 -10.44 2.42
N LYS A 186 -2.83 -10.61 3.51
CA LYS A 186 -4.23 -11.02 3.58
C LYS A 186 -5.09 -9.87 4.08
N TYR A 187 -6.11 -9.53 3.33
CA TYR A 187 -6.98 -8.39 3.58
C TYR A 187 -8.34 -8.88 4.07
N TYR A 188 -8.76 -8.42 5.23
CA TYR A 188 -9.99 -8.81 5.90
C TYR A 188 -10.96 -7.63 5.96
N ASP A 189 -12.26 -7.91 5.85
CA ASP A 189 -13.30 -6.92 6.09
C ASP A 189 -13.48 -6.65 7.60
N GLU A 190 -14.38 -5.71 7.95
CA GLU A 190 -14.70 -5.36 9.34
C GLU A 190 -15.27 -6.54 10.16
N LYS A 191 -15.80 -7.57 9.50
CA LYS A 191 -16.33 -8.80 10.15
C LYS A 191 -15.28 -9.91 10.28
N GLY A 192 -14.03 -9.63 9.87
CA GLY A 192 -12.93 -10.60 9.90
C GLY A 192 -13.00 -11.66 8.79
N LYS A 193 -13.77 -11.41 7.72
CA LYS A 193 -13.82 -12.30 6.55
C LYS A 193 -12.68 -11.96 5.60
N LEU A 194 -11.91 -12.97 5.18
CA LEU A 194 -10.87 -12.82 4.16
C LEU A 194 -11.51 -12.42 2.81
N MET A 195 -11.04 -11.32 2.24
CA MET A 195 -11.56 -10.74 1.01
C MET A 195 -10.62 -10.92 -0.18
N ARG A 196 -9.30 -10.77 0.04
CA ARG A 196 -8.28 -10.97 -0.99
C ARG A 196 -6.93 -11.29 -0.37
N GLU A 197 -6.07 -11.89 -1.17
CA GLU A 197 -4.68 -12.21 -0.82
C GLU A 197 -3.76 -11.64 -1.90
N MET A 198 -2.66 -11.03 -1.48
CA MET A 198 -1.55 -10.62 -2.35
C MET A 198 -0.34 -11.49 -2.01
N ILE A 199 0.22 -12.16 -3.00
CA ILE A 199 1.35 -13.10 -2.86
C ILE A 199 2.55 -12.52 -3.59
N PHE A 200 3.71 -12.52 -2.95
CA PHE A 200 4.96 -12.00 -3.48
C PHE A 200 5.91 -13.13 -3.83
N LYS A 201 6.50 -13.08 -5.03
CA LYS A 201 7.34 -14.16 -5.58
C LYS A 201 8.51 -13.60 -6.39
N ASP A 202 9.44 -14.47 -6.76
CA ASP A 202 10.53 -14.19 -7.69
C ASP A 202 11.37 -12.98 -7.29
N VAL A 203 12.10 -13.09 -6.17
CA VAL A 203 13.03 -12.03 -5.76
C VAL A 203 14.08 -11.81 -6.84
N LYS A 204 14.13 -10.60 -7.39
CA LYS A 204 15.11 -10.16 -8.40
C LYS A 204 15.85 -8.94 -7.94
N THR A 205 17.07 -8.77 -8.44
CA THR A 205 17.90 -7.61 -8.17
C THR A 205 17.78 -6.59 -9.30
N PHE A 206 17.35 -5.39 -8.95
CA PHE A 206 17.28 -4.22 -9.83
C PHE A 206 18.25 -3.15 -9.29
N GLY A 207 19.40 -3.01 -9.96
CA GLY A 207 20.48 -2.16 -9.45
C GLY A 207 21.03 -2.65 -8.12
N LYS A 208 20.77 -1.92 -7.03
CA LYS A 208 21.22 -2.26 -5.67
C LYS A 208 20.11 -2.87 -4.80
N ARG A 209 18.87 -3.01 -5.31
CA ARG A 209 17.71 -3.46 -4.56
C ARG A 209 17.28 -4.86 -5.00
N SER A 210 17.06 -5.74 -4.04
CA SER A 210 16.47 -7.05 -4.26
C SER A 210 15.04 -7.03 -3.73
N ILE A 211 14.07 -7.19 -4.64
CA ILE A 211 12.64 -7.13 -4.34
C ILE A 211 11.90 -8.29 -5.00
N PRO A 212 10.77 -8.75 -4.47
CA PRO A 212 9.85 -9.60 -5.20
C PRO A 212 9.44 -8.93 -6.52
N ALA A 213 9.71 -9.59 -7.63
CA ALA A 213 9.42 -9.08 -8.97
C ALA A 213 8.05 -9.52 -9.49
N VAL A 214 7.36 -10.40 -8.76
CA VAL A 214 6.01 -10.90 -9.10
C VAL A 214 5.09 -10.69 -7.92
N MET A 215 3.94 -10.05 -8.17
CA MET A 215 2.85 -9.89 -7.22
C MET A 215 1.59 -10.51 -7.83
N GLU A 216 0.96 -11.43 -7.11
CA GLU A 216 -0.33 -12.03 -7.48
C GLU A 216 -1.41 -11.55 -6.52
N LEU A 217 -2.43 -10.89 -7.04
CA LEU A 217 -3.62 -10.50 -6.28
C LEU A 217 -4.77 -11.46 -6.61
N VAL A 218 -5.27 -12.14 -5.58
CA VAL A 218 -6.33 -13.15 -5.68
C VAL A 218 -7.52 -12.72 -4.83
N PRO A 219 -8.63 -12.28 -5.41
CA PRO A 219 -9.86 -12.01 -4.67
C PRO A 219 -10.56 -13.31 -4.28
N VAL A 220 -10.93 -13.47 -3.01
CA VAL A 220 -11.58 -14.71 -2.50
C VAL A 220 -13.02 -14.83 -2.99
N ASN A 221 -13.69 -13.70 -3.22
CA ASN A 221 -15.11 -13.66 -3.63
C ASN A 221 -15.33 -13.73 -5.14
N LYS A 222 -14.26 -13.93 -5.93
CA LYS A 222 -14.33 -14.03 -7.41
C LYS A 222 -13.52 -15.25 -7.85
N GLU A 223 -14.15 -16.41 -7.78
CA GLU A 223 -13.50 -17.67 -8.15
C GLU A 223 -12.92 -17.61 -9.58
N GLY A 224 -11.68 -18.08 -9.73
CA GLY A 224 -10.96 -18.07 -11.00
C GLY A 224 -10.41 -16.71 -11.43
N ASN A 225 -10.65 -15.64 -10.67
CA ASN A 225 -10.03 -14.34 -10.93
C ASN A 225 -8.67 -14.25 -10.25
N LYS A 226 -7.71 -13.64 -10.94
CA LYS A 226 -6.47 -13.14 -10.36
C LYS A 226 -5.82 -12.10 -11.26
N THR A 227 -5.06 -11.23 -10.66
CA THR A 227 -4.20 -10.27 -11.38
C THR A 227 -2.75 -10.49 -10.97
N ILE A 228 -1.86 -10.61 -11.96
CA ILE A 228 -0.44 -10.84 -11.74
C ILE A 228 0.33 -9.66 -12.31
N VAL A 229 1.13 -8.99 -11.48
CA VAL A 229 2.05 -7.93 -11.90
C VAL A 229 3.47 -8.50 -11.89
N ARG A 230 4.22 -8.30 -12.99
CA ARG A 230 5.62 -8.72 -13.13
C ARG A 230 6.48 -7.51 -13.46
N TYR A 231 7.45 -7.20 -12.61
CA TYR A 231 8.47 -6.22 -12.88
C TYR A 231 9.49 -6.81 -13.86
N LEU A 232 9.62 -6.16 -15.02
CA LEU A 232 10.58 -6.53 -16.05
C LEU A 232 11.89 -5.77 -15.89
N GLU A 233 11.77 -4.46 -15.66
CA GLU A 233 12.89 -3.54 -15.42
C GLU A 233 12.48 -2.54 -14.35
N ALA A 234 13.41 -2.17 -13.49
CA ALA A 234 13.19 -1.12 -12.49
C ALA A 234 14.48 -0.34 -12.25
N LYS A 235 14.33 0.98 -12.18
CA LYS A 235 15.39 1.92 -11.79
C LYS A 235 14.86 2.76 -10.64
N PHE A 236 15.66 2.90 -9.61
CA PHE A 236 15.32 3.61 -8.39
C PHE A 236 16.27 4.77 -8.15
N ASP A 237 15.80 5.78 -7.45
CA ASP A 237 16.57 6.96 -7.02
C ASP A 237 17.25 7.66 -8.20
N ILE A 238 16.52 7.82 -9.31
CA ILE A 238 16.97 8.45 -10.56
C ILE A 238 16.39 9.85 -10.71
N SER A 239 17.01 10.66 -11.56
CA SER A 239 16.41 11.95 -11.94
C SER A 239 15.25 11.73 -12.90
N ILE A 240 14.08 12.26 -12.56
CA ILE A 240 12.87 12.19 -13.40
C ILE A 240 12.41 13.63 -13.68
N ASP A 241 12.08 13.91 -14.93
CA ASP A 241 11.50 15.19 -15.32
C ASP A 241 10.12 15.35 -14.67
N LYS A 242 9.94 16.44 -13.91
CA LYS A 242 8.68 16.72 -13.21
C LYS A 242 7.50 16.96 -14.16
N GLU A 243 7.76 17.35 -15.41
CA GLU A 243 6.74 17.52 -16.45
C GLU A 243 6.01 16.21 -16.79
N ILE A 244 6.62 15.05 -16.50
CA ILE A 244 5.95 13.75 -16.63
C ILE A 244 4.65 13.73 -15.83
N PHE A 245 4.63 14.35 -14.64
CA PHE A 245 3.48 14.36 -13.73
C PHE A 245 2.55 15.56 -13.99
N SER A 246 2.15 15.75 -15.26
CA SER A 246 1.28 16.85 -15.66
C SER A 246 0.08 16.35 -16.46
N LEU A 247 -1.06 17.06 -16.35
CA LEU A 247 -2.24 16.79 -17.21
C LEU A 247 -1.95 16.98 -18.69
N ARG A 248 -0.94 17.80 -19.04
CA ARG A 248 -0.46 17.95 -20.40
C ARG A 248 0.17 16.65 -20.89
N ASN A 249 1.15 16.11 -20.16
CA ASN A 249 1.81 14.85 -20.52
C ASN A 249 0.83 13.67 -20.48
N LEU A 250 -0.13 13.67 -19.57
CA LEU A 250 -1.18 12.65 -19.53
C LEU A 250 -1.87 12.50 -20.90
N ARG A 251 -2.10 13.62 -21.60
CA ARG A 251 -2.77 13.67 -22.92
C ARG A 251 -1.82 13.44 -24.09
N THR A 252 -0.66 14.11 -24.11
CA THR A 252 0.20 14.15 -25.31
C THR A 252 1.19 13.01 -25.38
N GLY A 253 1.61 12.48 -24.24
CA GLY A 253 2.78 11.61 -24.11
C GLY A 253 4.09 12.38 -24.39
N ILE A 254 5.11 12.14 -23.63
CA ILE A 254 6.49 12.53 -23.95
C ILE A 254 7.18 11.31 -24.58
#